data_1d37126c9e2483404508a682e2d82a77
#
_entry.id   1d37126c9e2483404508a682e2d82a77
#
_cell.length_a   1.000
_cell.length_b   1.000
_cell.length_c   1.000
_cell.angle_alpha   90.00
_cell.angle_beta   90.00
_cell.angle_gamma   90.00
#
_symmetry.space_group_name_H-M   'P 1'
#
loop_
_entity.id
_entity.type
_entity.pdbx_description
1 polymer ?
#
loop_
_entity_poly.entity_id
_entity_poly.type
_entity_poly.pdbx_seq_one_letter_code
_entity_poly.pdbx_strand_id
1 'polypeptide(L)'
;MNYFKSFFILFLLILSCKTNENPKNNSLVLEKTTTDFVIAFGSCNNQTLANPLWPAIEKNKPTIWIWGGDIVYTDTYDMAYMAENYQKQKNNADYAAFTKKVEVLGTWDDHDYGLNDGGVEYSKKAEAQQLFLDFLNVAKNDARRKQEGVYFAKDYSVNNKIIKIILLDTRYFRTALTADHETEKRFKPNPYGEGTMLGETQWEWLKSELQNSKAAYNIIVSSIQFLSGEHGFETWANMPHEVDKLENLLKSSGAKNAIILSGDRHISEISKKEIDGLMYPIIDFTSSGLTHSYSDFKGESNKYRLGNVVSKKSFGILNFNFKTNTVTMEIKGENNVVFETYTQNYQ
;
A
#
# COMPACT_ATOMS: atom_id res chain seq x y z
N MET A 1 -36.43 44.25 94.52
CA MET A 1 -36.42 42.78 94.49
C MET A 1 -36.15 42.35 93.03
N ASN A 2 -34.86 42.27 92.71
CA ASN A 2 -34.37 42.15 91.32
C ASN A 2 -34.00 40.69 91.08
N TYR A 3 -34.57 40.09 90.07
CA TYR A 3 -34.19 38.76 89.60
C TYR A 3 -33.24 38.94 88.36
N PHE A 4 -31.99 38.55 88.52
CA PHE A 4 -30.99 38.42 87.44
C PHE A 4 -31.23 37.09 86.76
N LYS A 5 -31.54 37.13 85.47
CA LYS A 5 -31.55 35.92 84.63
C LYS A 5 -30.24 35.86 83.89
N SER A 6 -29.40 34.87 84.23
CA SER A 6 -28.15 34.55 83.53
C SER A 6 -28.49 33.83 82.21
N PHE A 7 -27.98 34.39 81.07
CA PHE A 7 -28.10 33.81 79.73
C PHE A 7 -26.81 33.08 79.41
N PHE A 8 -26.89 31.76 79.33
CA PHE A 8 -25.75 30.90 78.90
C PHE A 8 -25.74 30.84 77.37
N ILE A 9 -24.73 31.43 76.76
CA ILE A 9 -24.47 31.33 75.30
C ILE A 9 -23.59 30.11 75.08
N LEU A 10 -24.11 29.10 74.44
CA LEU A 10 -23.42 27.90 74.03
C LEU A 10 -22.75 28.20 72.69
N PHE A 11 -21.40 28.28 72.64
CA PHE A 11 -20.61 28.47 71.44
C PHE A 11 -20.40 27.10 70.79
N LEU A 12 -21.07 26.83 69.65
CA LEU A 12 -20.87 25.66 68.87
C LEU A 12 -19.68 25.94 67.92
N LEU A 13 -18.50 25.35 68.18
CA LEU A 13 -17.35 25.31 67.27
C LEU A 13 -17.65 24.31 66.18
N ILE A 14 -17.95 24.81 65.00
CA ILE A 14 -18.02 24.00 63.77
C ILE A 14 -16.59 23.80 63.24
N LEU A 15 -16.02 22.61 63.45
CA LEU A 15 -14.81 22.16 62.82
C LEU A 15 -15.12 21.86 61.35
N SER A 16 -14.75 22.80 60.46
CA SER A 16 -14.78 22.58 59.01
C SER A 16 -13.52 21.80 58.62
N CYS A 17 -13.65 20.50 58.36
CA CYS A 17 -12.64 19.73 57.68
C CYS A 17 -12.57 20.18 56.20
N LYS A 18 -11.55 20.94 55.81
CA LYS A 18 -11.18 21.12 54.43
C LYS A 18 -10.53 19.84 53.92
N THR A 19 -11.25 19.05 53.17
CA THR A 19 -10.65 18.01 52.31
C THR A 19 -9.92 18.71 51.15
N ASN A 20 -8.61 18.71 51.22
CA ASN A 20 -7.77 19.05 50.06
C ASN A 20 -7.90 17.91 49.04
N GLU A 21 -8.83 18.02 48.12
CA GLU A 21 -8.77 17.24 46.88
C GLU A 21 -7.70 17.85 45.98
N ASN A 22 -6.54 17.21 45.94
CA ASN A 22 -5.57 17.43 44.89
C ASN A 22 -6.22 17.04 43.57
N PRO A 23 -6.32 17.91 42.53
CA PRO A 23 -6.72 17.51 41.23
C PRO A 23 -5.67 16.50 40.71
N LYS A 24 -6.08 15.24 40.57
CA LYS A 24 -5.29 14.27 39.83
C LYS A 24 -5.11 14.82 38.41
N ASN A 25 -3.92 15.32 38.16
CA ASN A 25 -3.47 15.64 36.83
C ASN A 25 -3.47 14.33 36.04
N ASN A 26 -4.57 14.02 35.37
CA ASN A 26 -4.63 13.01 34.34
C ASN A 26 -3.88 13.58 33.12
N SER A 27 -2.54 13.68 33.20
CA SER A 27 -1.74 13.76 32.01
C SER A 27 -1.96 12.44 31.28
N LEU A 28 -2.72 12.50 30.19
CA LEU A 28 -2.71 11.46 29.17
C LEU A 28 -1.25 11.31 28.75
N VAL A 29 -0.56 10.34 29.32
CA VAL A 29 0.72 9.86 28.78
C VAL A 29 0.35 9.26 27.45
N LEU A 30 0.52 10.03 26.38
CA LEU A 30 0.54 9.49 25.03
C LEU A 30 1.66 8.45 25.03
N GLU A 31 1.30 7.18 25.20
CA GLU A 31 2.25 6.09 25.00
C GLU A 31 2.85 6.31 23.62
N LYS A 32 4.14 6.53 23.57
CA LYS A 32 4.88 6.67 22.32
C LYS A 32 4.68 5.35 21.59
N THR A 33 3.82 5.34 20.57
CA THR A 33 3.54 4.14 19.77
C THR A 33 4.86 3.71 19.16
N THR A 34 5.39 2.59 19.64
CA THR A 34 6.61 2.00 19.07
C THR A 34 6.23 1.37 17.75
N THR A 35 6.81 1.86 16.65
CA THR A 35 6.69 1.22 15.35
C THR A 35 7.78 0.16 15.21
N ASP A 36 7.38 -1.09 14.93
CA ASP A 36 8.30 -2.22 14.80
C ASP A 36 8.84 -2.37 13.38
N PHE A 37 8.02 -2.04 12.37
CA PHE A 37 8.38 -2.14 10.96
C PHE A 37 7.68 -1.04 10.17
N VAL A 38 8.37 -0.44 9.21
CA VAL A 38 7.82 0.62 8.34
C VAL A 38 8.00 0.23 6.88
N ILE A 39 6.90 0.20 6.15
CA ILE A 39 6.90 0.11 4.69
C ILE A 39 6.57 1.49 4.15
N ALA A 40 7.41 1.99 3.24
CA ALA A 40 7.06 3.10 2.36
C ALA A 40 6.86 2.56 0.95
N PHE A 41 5.87 3.07 0.21
CA PHE A 41 5.61 2.64 -1.15
C PHE A 41 5.01 3.74 -2.00
N GLY A 42 5.10 3.56 -3.31
CA GLY A 42 4.50 4.46 -4.28
C GLY A 42 4.74 4.01 -5.72
N SER A 43 4.03 4.64 -6.64
CA SER A 43 4.07 4.40 -8.08
C SER A 43 3.93 5.70 -8.88
N CYS A 44 3.94 5.60 -10.20
CA CYS A 44 3.75 6.71 -11.13
C CYS A 44 4.83 7.80 -10.94
N ASN A 45 6.07 7.36 -11.18
CA ASN A 45 7.27 8.19 -11.10
C ASN A 45 7.83 8.44 -12.50
N ASN A 46 7.41 9.52 -13.15
CA ASN A 46 8.02 9.91 -14.41
C ASN A 46 9.46 10.43 -14.16
N GLN A 47 10.45 9.70 -14.65
CA GLN A 47 11.88 9.94 -14.47
C GLN A 47 12.39 11.25 -15.08
N THR A 48 11.55 11.95 -15.85
CA THR A 48 11.87 13.26 -16.43
C THR A 48 11.40 14.42 -15.57
N LEU A 49 10.54 14.16 -14.59
CA LEU A 49 9.99 15.14 -13.67
C LEU A 49 10.71 15.12 -12.33
N ALA A 50 10.73 16.27 -11.66
CA ALA A 50 11.26 16.36 -10.30
C ALA A 50 10.36 15.58 -9.32
N ASN A 51 10.97 14.75 -8.49
CA ASN A 51 10.29 14.09 -7.40
C ASN A 51 10.74 14.70 -6.04
N PRO A 52 9.95 15.63 -5.46
CA PRO A 52 10.31 16.30 -4.20
C PRO A 52 10.02 15.44 -2.96
N LEU A 53 9.52 14.21 -3.14
CA LEU A 53 9.03 13.40 -2.01
C LEU A 53 10.12 12.59 -1.33
N TRP A 54 11.26 12.31 -1.99
CA TRP A 54 12.33 11.47 -1.42
C TRP A 54 12.79 11.91 -0.03
N PRO A 55 13.03 13.23 0.25
CA PRO A 55 13.38 13.69 1.59
C PRO A 55 12.28 13.45 2.62
N ALA A 56 11.02 13.56 2.22
CA ALA A 56 9.89 13.30 3.09
C ALA A 56 9.75 11.78 3.37
N ILE A 57 9.92 10.93 2.36
CA ILE A 57 9.93 9.46 2.49
C ILE A 57 11.02 9.03 3.48
N GLU A 58 12.25 9.54 3.33
CA GLU A 58 13.39 9.19 4.20
C GLU A 58 13.13 9.57 5.67
N LYS A 59 12.47 10.70 5.94
CA LYS A 59 12.13 11.13 7.30
C LYS A 59 11.23 10.16 8.06
N ASN A 60 10.46 9.30 7.35
CA ASN A 60 9.65 8.25 7.96
C ASN A 60 10.50 7.02 8.35
N LYS A 61 11.78 6.99 8.02
CA LYS A 61 12.73 5.90 8.32
C LYS A 61 12.20 4.53 7.90
N PRO A 62 11.78 4.37 6.64
CA PRO A 62 11.24 3.09 6.21
C PRO A 62 12.29 1.99 6.30
N THR A 63 11.84 0.80 6.71
CA THR A 63 12.66 -0.41 6.69
C THR A 63 12.90 -0.86 5.25
N ILE A 64 11.82 -0.75 4.43
CA ILE A 64 11.85 -1.06 3.01
C ILE A 64 11.08 0.00 2.21
N TRP A 65 11.48 0.19 0.96
CA TRP A 65 10.73 0.88 -0.07
C TRP A 65 10.17 -0.12 -1.07
N ILE A 66 8.90 0.01 -1.43
CA ILE A 66 8.26 -0.83 -2.44
C ILE A 66 7.81 0.03 -3.62
N TRP A 67 8.32 -0.28 -4.81
CA TRP A 67 7.76 0.22 -6.05
C TRP A 67 6.48 -0.53 -6.40
N GLY A 68 5.39 0.20 -6.58
CA GLY A 68 4.09 -0.32 -7.00
C GLY A 68 3.86 -0.24 -8.51
N GLY A 69 4.94 -0.19 -9.29
CA GLY A 69 4.88 -0.02 -10.75
C GLY A 69 5.15 1.42 -11.21
N ASP A 70 5.25 1.62 -12.52
CA ASP A 70 5.53 2.92 -13.16
C ASP A 70 6.74 3.64 -12.58
N ILE A 71 7.84 2.91 -12.47
CA ILE A 71 9.12 3.45 -12.01
C ILE A 71 9.68 4.44 -13.03
N VAL A 72 9.47 4.11 -14.30
CA VAL A 72 9.84 4.92 -15.48
C VAL A 72 8.74 4.83 -16.54
N TYR A 73 8.58 5.88 -17.31
CA TYR A 73 7.64 5.98 -18.43
C TYR A 73 8.39 5.83 -19.73
N THR A 74 8.26 4.69 -20.38
CA THR A 74 9.03 4.37 -21.61
C THR A 74 8.16 4.03 -22.80
N ASP A 75 7.11 3.19 -22.64
CA ASP A 75 6.17 2.78 -23.69
C ASP A 75 6.86 2.49 -25.03
N THR A 76 7.80 1.55 -25.03
CA THR A 76 8.74 1.38 -26.12
C THR A 76 9.08 -0.08 -26.41
N TYR A 77 9.41 -0.37 -27.66
CA TYR A 77 10.05 -1.62 -28.09
C TYR A 77 11.58 -1.49 -28.18
N ASP A 78 12.13 -0.29 -27.93
CA ASP A 78 13.56 -0.04 -27.90
C ASP A 78 14.11 -0.29 -26.47
N MET A 79 14.79 -1.41 -26.32
CA MET A 79 15.36 -1.82 -25.03
C MET A 79 16.54 -0.95 -24.59
N ALA A 80 17.24 -0.29 -25.55
CA ALA A 80 18.30 0.65 -25.19
C ALA A 80 17.71 1.93 -24.56
N TYR A 81 16.64 2.44 -25.15
CA TYR A 81 15.90 3.57 -24.59
C TYR A 81 15.31 3.25 -23.20
N MET A 82 14.72 2.06 -23.02
CA MET A 82 14.21 1.61 -21.71
C MET A 82 15.36 1.54 -20.68
N ALA A 83 16.49 0.94 -21.04
CA ALA A 83 17.65 0.84 -20.14
C ALA A 83 18.19 2.22 -19.74
N GLU A 84 18.26 3.18 -20.68
CA GLU A 84 18.68 4.55 -20.41
C GLU A 84 17.76 5.22 -19.38
N ASN A 85 16.43 5.05 -19.49
CA ASN A 85 15.47 5.64 -18.59
C ASN A 85 15.51 5.01 -17.19
N TYR A 86 15.69 3.70 -17.07
CA TYR A 86 15.98 3.07 -15.77
C TYR A 86 17.28 3.61 -15.16
N GLN A 87 18.33 3.80 -15.98
CA GLN A 87 19.59 4.36 -15.50
C GLN A 87 19.42 5.83 -15.07
N LYS A 88 18.59 6.61 -15.77
CA LYS A 88 18.26 7.99 -15.39
C LYS A 88 17.58 8.03 -14.01
N GLN A 89 16.62 7.15 -13.76
CA GLN A 89 16.01 7.02 -12.44
C GLN A 89 17.03 6.62 -11.35
N LYS A 90 17.89 5.64 -11.63
CA LYS A 90 18.97 5.22 -10.72
C LYS A 90 19.92 6.35 -10.35
N ASN A 91 20.21 7.23 -11.30
CA ASN A 91 21.13 8.35 -11.16
C ASN A 91 20.47 9.60 -10.55
N ASN A 92 19.15 9.60 -10.31
CA ASN A 92 18.53 10.69 -9.56
C ASN A 92 19.19 10.80 -8.19
N ALA A 93 19.73 11.97 -7.85
CA ALA A 93 20.60 12.14 -6.70
C ALA A 93 19.91 11.76 -5.37
N ASP A 94 18.66 12.19 -5.19
CA ASP A 94 17.88 11.91 -3.97
C ASP A 94 17.54 10.43 -3.87
N TYR A 95 17.09 9.82 -4.97
CA TYR A 95 16.82 8.39 -5.04
C TYR A 95 18.08 7.56 -4.77
N ALA A 96 19.20 7.90 -5.42
CA ALA A 96 20.48 7.21 -5.22
C ALA A 96 21.01 7.33 -3.79
N ALA A 97 20.78 8.48 -3.11
CA ALA A 97 21.11 8.65 -1.70
C ALA A 97 20.20 7.81 -0.79
N PHE A 98 18.90 7.76 -1.10
CA PHE A 98 17.90 6.99 -0.38
C PHE A 98 18.17 5.48 -0.45
N THR A 99 18.44 4.93 -1.64
CA THR A 99 18.66 3.48 -1.85
C THR A 99 19.94 2.94 -1.21
N LYS A 100 20.84 3.80 -0.78
CA LYS A 100 22.02 3.40 0.03
C LYS A 100 21.65 3.05 1.47
N LYS A 101 20.48 3.50 1.94
CA LYS A 101 20.03 3.39 3.34
C LYS A 101 18.85 2.45 3.51
N VAL A 102 18.06 2.27 2.44
CA VAL A 102 16.77 1.57 2.47
C VAL A 102 16.78 0.47 1.41
N GLU A 103 16.38 -0.72 1.80
CA GLU A 103 16.18 -1.81 0.86
C GLU A 103 15.02 -1.50 -0.10
N VAL A 104 15.19 -1.81 -1.38
CA VAL A 104 14.21 -1.56 -2.43
C VAL A 104 13.70 -2.88 -2.99
N LEU A 105 12.38 -3.04 -2.96
CA LEU A 105 11.64 -4.06 -3.67
C LEU A 105 10.70 -3.40 -4.69
N GLY A 106 10.09 -4.18 -5.56
CA GLY A 106 9.07 -3.65 -6.45
C GLY A 106 8.57 -4.63 -7.48
N THR A 107 7.47 -4.23 -8.09
CA THR A 107 6.94 -4.77 -9.34
C THR A 107 6.90 -3.67 -10.38
N TRP A 108 6.72 -4.02 -11.62
CA TRP A 108 6.46 -3.08 -12.70
C TRP A 108 4.97 -2.84 -12.90
N ASP A 109 4.64 -1.82 -13.69
CA ASP A 109 3.32 -1.63 -14.27
C ASP A 109 3.46 -1.43 -15.80
N ASP A 110 2.48 -0.88 -16.48
CA ASP A 110 2.42 -0.86 -17.95
C ASP A 110 3.52 0.01 -18.58
N HIS A 111 3.81 1.18 -18.05
CA HIS A 111 4.79 2.10 -18.62
C HIS A 111 6.24 1.61 -18.50
N ASP A 112 6.60 0.93 -17.44
CA ASP A 112 7.93 0.35 -17.25
C ASP A 112 7.99 -1.14 -17.67
N TYR A 113 6.85 -1.79 -17.88
CA TYR A 113 6.74 -3.02 -18.66
C TYR A 113 7.03 -2.75 -20.13
N GLY A 114 6.53 -1.61 -20.67
CA GLY A 114 6.89 -1.06 -21.97
C GLY A 114 5.75 -0.87 -22.97
N LEU A 115 4.50 -1.08 -22.56
CA LEU A 115 3.32 -0.86 -23.40
C LEU A 115 2.15 -0.43 -22.52
N ASN A 116 1.65 0.79 -22.73
CA ASN A 116 0.51 1.35 -22.00
C ASN A 116 -0.70 0.39 -22.04
N ASP A 117 -1.26 0.06 -20.87
CA ASP A 117 -2.24 -1.01 -20.64
C ASP A 117 -1.83 -2.37 -21.25
N GLY A 118 -0.54 -2.62 -21.41
CA GLY A 118 -0.02 -3.82 -22.05
C GLY A 118 -0.10 -5.08 -21.20
N GLY A 119 -0.18 -6.22 -21.86
CA GLY A 119 -0.21 -7.56 -21.27
C GLY A 119 0.58 -8.55 -22.10
N VAL A 120 0.04 -9.76 -22.32
CA VAL A 120 0.72 -10.86 -23.03
C VAL A 120 1.17 -10.50 -24.45
N GLU A 121 0.51 -9.53 -25.08
CA GLU A 121 0.78 -9.07 -26.44
C GLU A 121 2.10 -8.31 -26.59
N TYR A 122 2.67 -7.79 -25.50
CA TYR A 122 3.93 -7.07 -25.58
C TYR A 122 5.09 -8.02 -25.88
N SER A 123 5.61 -7.94 -27.11
CA SER A 123 6.61 -8.90 -27.61
C SER A 123 8.00 -8.76 -26.99
N LYS A 124 8.29 -7.64 -26.28
CA LYS A 124 9.57 -7.37 -25.62
C LYS A 124 9.59 -7.67 -24.12
N LYS A 125 8.53 -8.28 -23.59
CA LYS A 125 8.36 -8.53 -22.14
C LYS A 125 9.52 -9.28 -21.49
N ALA A 126 10.14 -10.24 -22.18
CA ALA A 126 11.27 -11.00 -21.64
C ALA A 126 12.55 -10.15 -21.52
N GLU A 127 12.81 -9.31 -22.50
CA GLU A 127 13.94 -8.37 -22.47
C GLU A 127 13.70 -7.25 -21.43
N ALA A 128 12.49 -6.68 -21.40
CA ALA A 128 12.08 -5.68 -20.41
C ALA A 128 12.24 -6.22 -18.97
N GLN A 129 11.86 -7.48 -18.73
CA GLN A 129 12.07 -8.15 -17.45
C GLN A 129 13.53 -8.11 -17.00
N GLN A 130 14.49 -8.36 -17.91
CA GLN A 130 15.90 -8.34 -17.55
C GLN A 130 16.36 -6.93 -17.14
N LEU A 131 15.87 -5.89 -17.83
CA LEU A 131 16.19 -4.50 -17.52
C LEU A 131 15.59 -4.07 -16.17
N PHE A 132 14.35 -4.45 -15.90
CA PHE A 132 13.69 -4.23 -14.61
C PHE A 132 14.47 -4.89 -13.46
N LEU A 133 14.88 -6.15 -13.63
CA LEU A 133 15.68 -6.86 -12.64
C LEU A 133 17.09 -6.25 -12.46
N ASP A 134 17.67 -5.68 -13.52
CA ASP A 134 18.92 -4.91 -13.45
C ASP A 134 18.72 -3.59 -12.69
N PHE A 135 17.60 -2.93 -12.88
CA PHE A 135 17.25 -1.74 -12.12
C PHE A 135 17.17 -2.04 -10.62
N LEU A 136 16.54 -3.15 -10.22
CA LEU A 136 16.45 -3.58 -8.82
C LEU A 136 17.74 -4.22 -8.27
N ASN A 137 18.85 -4.24 -9.03
CA ASN A 137 20.12 -4.88 -8.66
C ASN A 137 19.99 -6.38 -8.33
N VAL A 138 19.04 -7.07 -8.95
CA VAL A 138 18.87 -8.51 -8.79
C VAL A 138 20.09 -9.24 -9.34
N ALA A 139 20.64 -10.18 -8.57
CA ALA A 139 21.83 -10.93 -8.97
C ALA A 139 21.65 -11.66 -10.32
N LYS A 140 22.70 -11.77 -11.12
CA LYS A 140 22.61 -12.41 -12.46
C LYS A 140 22.29 -13.90 -12.39
N ASN A 141 22.53 -14.57 -11.25
CA ASN A 141 22.20 -15.97 -11.01
C ASN A 141 20.89 -16.20 -10.24
N ASP A 142 20.12 -15.15 -9.95
CA ASP A 142 18.83 -15.24 -9.27
C ASP A 142 17.81 -16.00 -10.13
N ALA A 143 16.95 -16.79 -9.48
CA ALA A 143 15.94 -17.61 -10.15
C ALA A 143 14.95 -16.77 -10.99
N ARG A 144 14.64 -15.54 -10.54
CA ARG A 144 13.78 -14.59 -11.27
C ARG A 144 14.26 -14.25 -12.68
N ARG A 145 15.55 -14.46 -12.98
CA ARG A 145 16.11 -14.24 -14.32
C ARG A 145 15.72 -15.31 -15.33
N LYS A 146 15.22 -16.46 -14.83
CA LYS A 146 14.88 -17.62 -15.65
C LYS A 146 13.38 -17.95 -15.65
N GLN A 147 12.62 -17.37 -14.73
CA GLN A 147 11.17 -17.50 -14.74
C GLN A 147 10.53 -16.50 -15.72
N GLU A 148 9.30 -16.73 -16.09
CA GLU A 148 8.46 -15.76 -16.79
C GLU A 148 7.81 -14.85 -15.77
N GLY A 149 7.96 -13.51 -15.95
CA GLY A 149 7.44 -12.49 -15.06
C GLY A 149 8.36 -12.17 -13.88
N VAL A 150 8.02 -11.07 -13.17
CA VAL A 150 8.84 -10.48 -12.11
C VAL A 150 8.35 -10.79 -10.70
N TYR A 151 7.32 -11.62 -10.55
CA TYR A 151 6.73 -11.95 -9.25
C TYR A 151 7.74 -12.62 -8.31
N PHE A 152 7.62 -12.27 -7.01
CA PHE A 152 8.60 -12.68 -6.01
C PHE A 152 8.02 -12.54 -4.60
N ALA A 153 8.49 -13.36 -3.65
CA ALA A 153 8.14 -13.20 -2.24
C ALA A 153 9.39 -13.12 -1.36
N LYS A 154 9.29 -12.34 -0.28
CA LYS A 154 10.35 -12.20 0.72
C LYS A 154 9.78 -12.06 2.13
N ASP A 155 10.36 -12.79 3.07
CA ASP A 155 10.02 -12.75 4.48
C ASP A 155 10.97 -11.82 5.25
N TYR A 156 10.42 -11.00 6.14
CA TYR A 156 11.14 -10.16 7.09
C TYR A 156 10.80 -10.59 8.51
N SER A 157 11.81 -11.03 9.24
CA SER A 157 11.68 -11.43 10.65
C SER A 157 12.04 -10.26 11.56
N VAL A 158 11.06 -9.78 12.33
CA VAL A 158 11.21 -8.65 13.26
C VAL A 158 10.47 -8.98 14.56
N ASN A 159 11.15 -8.86 15.70
CA ASN A 159 10.56 -9.07 17.02
C ASN A 159 9.74 -10.37 17.12
N ASN A 160 10.28 -11.49 16.62
CA ASN A 160 9.63 -12.81 16.56
C ASN A 160 8.33 -12.87 15.73
N LYS A 161 8.04 -11.88 14.93
CA LYS A 161 6.99 -11.92 13.92
C LYS A 161 7.58 -11.85 12.51
N ILE A 162 6.84 -12.38 11.55
CA ILE A 162 7.22 -12.36 10.14
C ILE A 162 6.24 -11.44 9.41
N ILE A 163 6.77 -10.55 8.57
CA ILE A 163 6.03 -9.85 7.53
C ILE A 163 6.47 -10.45 6.20
N LYS A 164 5.53 -10.99 5.43
CA LYS A 164 5.78 -11.51 4.08
C LYS A 164 5.38 -10.46 3.07
N ILE A 165 6.30 -10.11 2.18
CA ILE A 165 6.03 -9.26 1.01
C ILE A 165 5.88 -10.19 -0.19
N ILE A 166 4.76 -10.09 -0.90
CA ILE A 166 4.42 -10.87 -2.08
C ILE A 166 4.23 -9.87 -3.22
N LEU A 167 5.15 -9.83 -4.15
CA LEU A 167 5.10 -8.97 -5.34
C LEU A 167 4.44 -9.75 -6.46
N LEU A 168 3.33 -9.26 -6.98
CA LEU A 168 2.65 -9.83 -8.14
C LEU A 168 3.16 -9.18 -9.43
N ASP A 169 3.07 -9.90 -10.51
CA ASP A 169 3.22 -9.40 -11.88
C ASP A 169 1.84 -9.41 -12.54
N THR A 170 1.25 -8.25 -12.70
CA THR A 170 -0.08 -8.07 -13.30
C THR A 170 -0.01 -7.75 -14.79
N ARG A 171 1.17 -7.93 -15.43
CA ARG A 171 1.42 -7.59 -16.83
C ARG A 171 1.80 -8.80 -17.69
N TYR A 172 2.80 -9.55 -17.29
CA TYR A 172 3.44 -10.58 -18.13
C TYR A 172 2.47 -11.63 -18.69
N PHE A 173 1.47 -12.01 -17.90
CA PHE A 173 0.48 -13.04 -18.23
C PHE A 173 -0.90 -12.47 -18.54
N ARG A 174 -1.14 -11.20 -18.24
CA ARG A 174 -2.47 -10.59 -18.36
C ARG A 174 -2.95 -10.61 -19.80
N THR A 175 -4.11 -11.21 -20.00
CA THR A 175 -4.78 -11.25 -21.31
C THR A 175 -5.44 -9.91 -21.63
N ALA A 176 -5.85 -9.74 -22.89
CA ALA A 176 -6.43 -8.49 -23.38
C ALA A 176 -7.63 -8.02 -22.53
N LEU A 177 -7.72 -6.71 -22.38
CA LEU A 177 -8.88 -6.03 -21.78
C LEU A 177 -9.98 -5.82 -22.83
N THR A 178 -11.23 -5.79 -22.39
CA THR A 178 -12.38 -5.49 -23.26
C THR A 178 -12.65 -3.99 -23.26
N ALA A 179 -12.46 -3.33 -24.41
CA ALA A 179 -12.82 -1.93 -24.57
C ALA A 179 -14.32 -1.72 -24.35
N ASP A 180 -14.69 -0.64 -23.66
CA ASP A 180 -16.09 -0.22 -23.54
C ASP A 180 -16.45 0.77 -24.66
N HIS A 181 -17.33 0.34 -25.56
CA HIS A 181 -17.86 1.19 -26.65
C HIS A 181 -19.30 1.66 -26.39
N GLU A 182 -19.84 1.35 -25.21
CA GLU A 182 -21.22 1.62 -24.86
C GLU A 182 -21.37 2.79 -23.88
N THR A 183 -20.29 3.07 -23.12
CA THR A 183 -20.24 4.17 -22.16
C THR A 183 -18.99 5.04 -22.39
N GLU A 184 -18.76 6.02 -21.52
CA GLU A 184 -17.54 6.85 -21.54
C GLU A 184 -16.32 6.18 -20.86
N LYS A 185 -16.49 4.95 -20.34
CA LYS A 185 -15.43 4.19 -19.73
C LYS A 185 -14.47 3.63 -20.78
N ARG A 186 -13.20 3.51 -20.43
CA ARG A 186 -12.20 2.95 -21.33
C ARG A 186 -12.35 1.43 -21.47
N PHE A 187 -12.61 0.76 -20.34
CA PHE A 187 -12.77 -0.69 -20.29
C PHE A 187 -14.03 -1.11 -19.56
N LYS A 188 -14.56 -2.26 -19.95
CA LYS A 188 -15.62 -2.99 -19.24
C LYS A 188 -15.11 -4.37 -18.82
N PRO A 189 -15.74 -5.00 -17.81
CA PRO A 189 -15.36 -6.35 -17.42
C PRO A 189 -15.46 -7.35 -18.57
N ASN A 190 -14.49 -8.25 -18.65
CA ASN A 190 -14.58 -9.43 -19.53
C ASN A 190 -15.75 -10.31 -19.06
N PRO A 191 -16.32 -11.14 -19.94
CA PRO A 191 -17.25 -12.19 -19.52
C PRO A 191 -16.63 -13.05 -18.41
N TYR A 192 -17.45 -13.43 -17.43
CA TYR A 192 -16.97 -14.20 -16.28
C TYR A 192 -16.32 -15.52 -16.72
N GLY A 193 -15.10 -15.76 -16.26
CA GLY A 193 -14.28 -16.90 -16.63
C GLY A 193 -13.36 -16.68 -17.83
N GLU A 194 -13.44 -15.53 -18.49
CA GLU A 194 -12.59 -15.22 -19.64
C GLU A 194 -11.38 -14.38 -19.27
N GLY A 195 -10.23 -14.74 -19.81
CA GLY A 195 -8.95 -14.06 -19.56
C GLY A 195 -8.26 -14.50 -18.28
N THR A 196 -7.12 -13.90 -18.01
CA THR A 196 -6.39 -14.06 -16.75
C THR A 196 -5.55 -12.83 -16.44
N MET A 197 -5.43 -12.51 -15.16
CA MET A 197 -4.55 -11.47 -14.65
C MET A 197 -3.13 -12.01 -14.43
N LEU A 198 -3.02 -13.15 -13.76
CA LEU A 198 -1.72 -13.67 -13.30
C LEU A 198 -1.21 -14.88 -14.11
N GLY A 199 -2.05 -15.51 -14.92
CA GLY A 199 -1.72 -16.78 -15.56
C GLY A 199 -1.61 -17.94 -14.58
N GLU A 200 -1.69 -19.18 -15.05
CA GLU A 200 -1.76 -20.36 -14.19
C GLU A 200 -0.49 -20.53 -13.34
N THR A 201 0.69 -20.33 -13.93
CA THR A 201 1.97 -20.52 -13.24
C THR A 201 2.12 -19.60 -12.03
N GLN A 202 1.79 -18.32 -12.18
CA GLN A 202 1.86 -17.37 -11.06
C GLN A 202 0.75 -17.63 -10.03
N TRP A 203 -0.45 -18.08 -10.45
CA TRP A 203 -1.51 -18.47 -9.54
C TRP A 203 -1.13 -19.65 -8.65
N GLU A 204 -0.53 -20.70 -9.20
CA GLU A 204 -0.06 -21.84 -8.40
C GLU A 204 1.08 -21.43 -7.44
N TRP A 205 1.97 -20.56 -7.88
CA TRP A 205 3.00 -19.98 -7.01
C TRP A 205 2.38 -19.17 -5.87
N LEU A 206 1.44 -18.24 -6.16
CA LEU A 206 0.78 -17.42 -5.15
C LEU A 206 0.01 -18.27 -4.14
N LYS A 207 -0.68 -19.30 -4.59
CA LYS A 207 -1.35 -20.28 -3.75
C LYS A 207 -0.36 -20.96 -2.80
N SER A 208 0.79 -21.40 -3.31
CA SER A 208 1.85 -22.00 -2.49
C SER A 208 2.38 -21.01 -1.45
N GLU A 209 2.65 -19.76 -1.85
CA GLU A 209 3.15 -18.72 -0.94
C GLU A 209 2.19 -18.42 0.21
N LEU A 210 0.89 -18.32 -0.09
CA LEU A 210 -0.14 -18.03 0.92
C LEU A 210 -0.43 -19.24 1.81
N GLN A 211 -0.55 -20.44 1.26
CA GLN A 211 -0.83 -21.67 2.04
C GLN A 211 0.32 -22.04 2.99
N ASN A 212 1.57 -21.76 2.61
CA ASN A 212 2.73 -22.03 3.43
C ASN A 212 3.15 -20.84 4.31
N SER A 213 2.48 -19.71 4.22
CA SER A 213 2.83 -18.51 4.97
C SER A 213 2.74 -18.70 6.48
N LYS A 214 3.82 -18.34 7.18
CA LYS A 214 3.88 -18.25 8.64
C LYS A 214 3.88 -16.80 9.12
N ALA A 215 3.65 -15.87 8.18
CA ALA A 215 3.69 -14.46 8.47
C ALA A 215 2.50 -14.01 9.34
N ALA A 216 2.77 -13.05 10.23
CA ALA A 216 1.73 -12.34 10.95
C ALA A 216 0.96 -11.38 10.02
N TYR A 217 1.63 -10.88 8.98
CA TYR A 217 1.06 -10.01 7.96
C TYR A 217 1.59 -10.42 6.57
N ASN A 218 0.68 -10.49 5.60
CA ASN A 218 1.00 -10.78 4.21
C ASN A 218 0.69 -9.54 3.37
N ILE A 219 1.71 -8.90 2.84
CA ILE A 219 1.59 -7.68 2.03
C ILE A 219 1.68 -8.08 0.57
N ILE A 220 0.57 -7.98 -0.13
CA ILE A 220 0.44 -8.34 -1.54
C ILE A 220 0.55 -7.06 -2.36
N VAL A 221 1.58 -6.96 -3.18
CA VAL A 221 1.80 -5.79 -4.04
C VAL A 221 1.25 -6.10 -5.41
N SER A 222 0.22 -5.37 -5.80
CA SER A 222 -0.39 -5.38 -7.13
C SER A 222 -0.15 -4.01 -7.76
N SER A 223 0.29 -3.94 -9.00
CA SER A 223 0.52 -2.63 -9.62
C SER A 223 -0.79 -1.89 -9.86
N ILE A 224 -1.91 -2.60 -10.08
CA ILE A 224 -3.25 -2.06 -10.32
C ILE A 224 -4.20 -2.31 -9.14
N GLN A 225 -5.27 -1.53 -9.05
CA GLN A 225 -6.26 -1.62 -7.96
C GLN A 225 -7.02 -2.94 -7.97
N PHE A 226 -7.21 -3.49 -6.75
CA PHE A 226 -7.96 -4.73 -6.53
C PHE A 226 -9.43 -4.47 -6.15
N LEU A 227 -9.68 -3.58 -5.17
CA LEU A 227 -11.04 -3.33 -4.67
C LEU A 227 -11.80 -2.26 -5.46
N SER A 228 -11.13 -1.26 -6.00
CA SER A 228 -11.75 -0.22 -6.81
C SER A 228 -11.92 -0.72 -8.24
N GLY A 229 -13.15 -1.01 -8.64
CA GLY A 229 -13.45 -1.62 -9.94
C GLY A 229 -14.51 -0.91 -10.76
N GLU A 230 -14.98 0.27 -10.32
CA GLU A 230 -16.13 0.93 -10.96
C GLU A 230 -15.73 2.12 -11.87
N HIS A 231 -14.47 2.53 -11.84
CA HIS A 231 -13.97 3.72 -12.54
C HIS A 231 -13.84 3.57 -14.06
N GLY A 232 -13.76 2.34 -14.58
CA GLY A 232 -13.70 2.06 -16.02
C GLY A 232 -12.32 2.18 -16.65
N PHE A 233 -11.26 2.32 -15.87
CA PHE A 233 -9.87 2.12 -16.25
C PHE A 233 -9.41 0.70 -15.93
N GLU A 234 -8.13 0.41 -16.05
CA GLU A 234 -7.59 -0.91 -15.72
C GLU A 234 -7.72 -1.22 -14.22
N THR A 235 -8.16 -2.44 -13.90
CA THR A 235 -8.37 -2.92 -12.53
C THR A 235 -8.55 -4.44 -12.55
N TRP A 236 -8.38 -5.09 -11.40
CA TRP A 236 -8.73 -6.52 -11.27
C TRP A 236 -10.19 -6.83 -11.64
N ALA A 237 -11.11 -5.88 -11.45
CA ALA A 237 -12.52 -6.06 -11.81
C ALA A 237 -12.75 -6.21 -13.33
N ASN A 238 -11.76 -5.95 -14.18
CA ASN A 238 -11.82 -6.31 -15.60
C ASN A 238 -11.89 -7.83 -15.81
N MET A 239 -11.43 -8.62 -14.83
CA MET A 239 -11.50 -10.08 -14.81
C MET A 239 -12.17 -10.56 -13.52
N PRO A 240 -13.51 -10.46 -13.40
CA PRO A 240 -14.23 -10.63 -12.13
C PRO A 240 -14.03 -12.00 -11.48
N HIS A 241 -13.84 -13.06 -12.26
CA HIS A 241 -13.54 -14.41 -11.73
C HIS A 241 -12.15 -14.47 -11.07
N GLU A 242 -11.18 -13.63 -11.47
CA GLU A 242 -9.87 -13.56 -10.84
C GLU A 242 -9.93 -12.81 -9.51
N VAL A 243 -10.84 -11.82 -9.37
CA VAL A 243 -11.15 -11.21 -8.07
C VAL A 243 -11.69 -12.27 -7.10
N ASP A 244 -12.70 -13.03 -7.53
CA ASP A 244 -13.27 -14.12 -6.72
C ASP A 244 -12.22 -15.18 -6.38
N LYS A 245 -11.31 -15.49 -7.32
CA LYS A 245 -10.22 -16.45 -7.12
C LYS A 245 -9.27 -16.01 -6.02
N LEU A 246 -8.85 -14.74 -5.99
CA LEU A 246 -7.99 -14.21 -4.94
C LEU A 246 -8.71 -14.17 -3.58
N GLU A 247 -9.95 -13.70 -3.53
CA GLU A 247 -10.74 -13.68 -2.30
C GLU A 247 -10.93 -15.09 -1.71
N ASN A 248 -11.22 -16.07 -2.55
CA ASN A 248 -11.36 -17.47 -2.14
C ASN A 248 -10.01 -18.08 -1.70
N LEU A 249 -8.93 -17.73 -2.37
CA LEU A 249 -7.59 -18.14 -1.96
C LEU A 249 -7.22 -17.59 -0.59
N LEU A 250 -7.46 -16.29 -0.32
CA LEU A 250 -7.22 -15.70 0.99
C LEU A 250 -8.03 -16.39 2.09
N LYS A 251 -9.32 -16.74 1.83
CA LYS A 251 -10.14 -17.50 2.77
C LYS A 251 -9.61 -18.88 3.06
N SER A 252 -9.16 -19.60 2.02
CA SER A 252 -8.80 -21.01 2.13
C SER A 252 -7.35 -21.28 2.49
N SER A 253 -6.46 -20.31 2.29
CA SER A 253 -5.01 -20.48 2.53
C SER A 253 -4.61 -20.50 4.01
N GLY A 254 -5.40 -19.86 4.88
CA GLY A 254 -5.04 -19.62 6.26
C GLY A 254 -3.99 -18.51 6.46
N ALA A 255 -3.61 -17.82 5.40
CA ALA A 255 -2.73 -16.64 5.47
C ALA A 255 -3.39 -15.53 6.30
N LYS A 256 -2.61 -14.92 7.20
CA LYS A 256 -3.13 -13.92 8.13
C LYS A 256 -2.96 -12.51 7.58
N ASN A 257 -3.93 -11.64 7.89
CA ASN A 257 -3.81 -10.19 7.82
C ASN A 257 -3.23 -9.72 6.48
N ALA A 258 -3.88 -10.11 5.37
CA ALA A 258 -3.47 -9.68 4.05
C ALA A 258 -3.83 -8.20 3.82
N ILE A 259 -2.86 -7.43 3.31
CA ILE A 259 -3.02 -6.05 2.87
C ILE A 259 -2.53 -5.98 1.43
N ILE A 260 -3.32 -5.39 0.54
CA ILE A 260 -2.97 -5.18 -0.85
C ILE A 260 -2.42 -3.76 -1.00
N LEU A 261 -1.33 -3.60 -1.73
CA LEU A 261 -0.76 -2.31 -2.14
C LEU A 261 -0.92 -2.19 -3.65
N SER A 262 -1.42 -1.06 -4.12
CA SER A 262 -1.70 -0.81 -5.53
C SER A 262 -1.24 0.57 -6.01
N GLY A 263 -1.18 0.76 -7.33
CA GLY A 263 -0.70 1.94 -8.03
C GLY A 263 -1.59 2.36 -9.20
N ASP A 264 -0.99 2.70 -10.35
CA ASP A 264 -1.58 3.02 -11.65
C ASP A 264 -2.40 4.33 -11.73
N ARG A 265 -3.30 4.56 -10.84
CA ARG A 265 -4.45 5.49 -10.96
C ARG A 265 -4.13 6.98 -10.85
N HIS A 266 -2.88 7.37 -10.61
CA HIS A 266 -2.47 8.77 -10.36
C HIS A 266 -3.24 9.47 -9.23
N ILE A 267 -3.80 8.67 -8.32
CA ILE A 267 -4.43 9.08 -7.06
C ILE A 267 -3.96 8.17 -5.94
N SER A 268 -4.20 8.58 -4.70
CA SER A 268 -4.02 7.70 -3.55
C SER A 268 -5.32 7.59 -2.77
N GLU A 269 -5.68 6.39 -2.36
CA GLU A 269 -6.87 6.10 -1.57
C GLU A 269 -6.71 4.82 -0.75
N ILE A 270 -7.55 4.65 0.25
CA ILE A 270 -7.62 3.42 1.04
C ILE A 270 -9.01 2.83 0.86
N SER A 271 -9.08 1.56 0.52
CA SER A 271 -10.33 0.81 0.38
C SER A 271 -10.34 -0.37 1.35
N LYS A 272 -11.52 -0.70 1.86
CA LYS A 272 -11.72 -1.80 2.80
C LYS A 272 -12.94 -2.62 2.44
N LYS A 273 -12.78 -3.94 2.42
CA LYS A 273 -13.88 -4.91 2.20
C LYS A 273 -13.86 -5.97 3.28
N GLU A 274 -14.96 -6.11 3.99
CA GLU A 274 -15.22 -7.28 4.84
C GLU A 274 -15.70 -8.43 3.94
N ILE A 275 -15.15 -9.61 4.14
CA ILE A 275 -15.50 -10.81 3.37
C ILE A 275 -15.98 -11.89 4.33
N ASP A 276 -17.16 -12.41 4.10
CA ASP A 276 -17.72 -13.49 4.90
C ASP A 276 -16.78 -14.71 4.90
N GLY A 277 -16.48 -15.20 6.11
CA GLY A 277 -15.56 -16.31 6.32
C GLY A 277 -14.07 -15.92 6.35
N LEU A 278 -13.70 -14.66 6.14
CA LEU A 278 -12.33 -14.17 6.36
C LEU A 278 -12.25 -13.46 7.71
N MET A 279 -11.25 -13.80 8.54
CA MET A 279 -11.11 -13.30 9.92
C MET A 279 -10.59 -11.86 10.01
N TYR A 280 -10.29 -11.23 8.89
CA TYR A 280 -9.78 -9.87 8.78
C TYR A 280 -10.32 -9.20 7.51
N PRO A 281 -10.46 -7.87 7.47
CA PRO A 281 -10.86 -7.21 6.23
C PRO A 281 -9.74 -7.21 5.21
N ILE A 282 -10.07 -7.28 3.93
CA ILE A 282 -9.11 -6.93 2.88
C ILE A 282 -9.01 -5.41 2.82
N ILE A 283 -7.78 -4.92 2.90
CA ILE A 283 -7.44 -3.51 2.64
C ILE A 283 -6.72 -3.47 1.28
N ASP A 284 -7.14 -2.54 0.42
CA ASP A 284 -6.41 -2.14 -0.78
C ASP A 284 -5.96 -0.70 -0.59
N PHE A 285 -4.66 -0.52 -0.42
CA PHE A 285 -4.05 0.79 -0.23
C PHE A 285 -3.35 1.22 -1.51
N THR A 286 -3.97 2.15 -2.23
CA THR A 286 -3.43 2.74 -3.46
C THR A 286 -2.53 3.93 -3.13
N SER A 287 -1.31 3.95 -3.70
CA SER A 287 -0.40 5.09 -3.65
C SER A 287 0.22 5.33 -5.02
N SER A 288 -0.36 6.23 -5.77
CA SER A 288 -0.08 6.44 -7.19
C SER A 288 0.00 7.94 -7.53
N GLY A 289 1.18 8.53 -7.40
CA GLY A 289 1.32 9.97 -7.63
C GLY A 289 2.66 10.55 -7.17
N LEU A 290 3.77 9.87 -7.39
CA LEU A 290 5.08 10.33 -6.90
C LEU A 290 5.54 11.61 -7.58
N THR A 291 5.42 11.72 -8.90
CA THR A 291 5.86 12.91 -9.65
C THR A 291 4.72 13.70 -10.26
N HIS A 292 3.59 13.07 -10.47
CA HIS A 292 2.38 13.68 -11.03
C HIS A 292 1.15 12.96 -10.50
N SER A 293 0.02 13.63 -10.50
CA SER A 293 -1.25 13.11 -10.00
C SER A 293 -2.38 13.55 -10.93
N TYR A 294 -3.52 12.86 -10.85
CA TYR A 294 -4.73 13.24 -11.55
C TYR A 294 -5.38 14.46 -10.87
N SER A 295 -4.81 15.65 -11.10
CA SER A 295 -5.22 16.89 -10.43
C SER A 295 -6.66 17.30 -10.74
N ASP A 296 -7.18 16.92 -11.91
CA ASP A 296 -8.55 17.21 -12.37
C ASP A 296 -9.56 16.14 -11.91
N PHE A 297 -9.20 15.34 -10.91
CA PHE A 297 -10.07 14.31 -10.36
C PHE A 297 -11.41 14.89 -9.89
N LYS A 298 -12.50 14.46 -10.53
CA LYS A 298 -13.87 14.95 -10.27
C LYS A 298 -14.73 13.99 -9.44
N GLY A 299 -14.13 12.90 -9.00
CA GLY A 299 -14.80 11.82 -8.28
C GLY A 299 -14.97 10.58 -9.16
N GLU A 300 -14.77 9.43 -8.55
CA GLU A 300 -15.01 8.11 -9.13
C GLU A 300 -15.71 7.25 -8.08
N SER A 301 -16.63 6.42 -8.53
CA SER A 301 -17.34 5.49 -7.64
C SER A 301 -16.37 4.42 -7.12
N ASN A 302 -16.36 4.25 -5.81
CA ASN A 302 -15.68 3.16 -5.12
C ASN A 302 -16.42 2.90 -3.80
N LYS A 303 -17.25 1.87 -3.78
CA LYS A 303 -18.08 1.51 -2.62
C LYS A 303 -17.28 1.03 -1.39
N TYR A 304 -16.00 0.75 -1.57
CA TYR A 304 -15.11 0.27 -0.52
C TYR A 304 -14.21 1.37 0.04
N ARG A 305 -14.25 2.58 -0.52
CA ARG A 305 -13.37 3.69 -0.12
C ARG A 305 -13.59 4.09 1.33
N LEU A 306 -12.48 4.28 2.05
CA LEU A 306 -12.41 4.92 3.36
C LEU A 306 -11.85 6.33 3.19
N GLY A 307 -12.46 7.31 3.85
CA GLY A 307 -11.99 8.71 3.78
C GLY A 307 -12.10 9.33 2.38
N ASN A 308 -11.11 10.13 2.03
CA ASN A 308 -11.11 10.92 0.80
C ASN A 308 -10.04 10.41 -0.19
N VAL A 309 -10.27 10.68 -1.48
CA VAL A 309 -9.23 10.51 -2.50
C VAL A 309 -8.20 11.63 -2.38
N VAL A 310 -6.94 11.27 -2.46
CA VAL A 310 -5.82 12.21 -2.53
C VAL A 310 -5.33 12.30 -3.97
N SER A 311 -5.69 13.38 -4.66
CA SER A 311 -5.28 13.70 -6.03
C SER A 311 -4.13 14.72 -6.05
N LYS A 312 -3.11 14.44 -5.24
CA LYS A 312 -1.89 15.25 -5.09
C LYS A 312 -0.68 14.33 -5.09
N LYS A 313 0.50 14.90 -5.37
CA LYS A 313 1.76 14.16 -5.21
C LYS A 313 1.83 13.57 -3.80
N SER A 314 1.99 12.26 -3.73
CA SER A 314 1.91 11.54 -2.46
C SER A 314 2.62 10.20 -2.51
N PHE A 315 2.88 9.66 -1.32
CA PHE A 315 3.40 8.32 -1.08
C PHE A 315 2.66 7.67 0.08
N GLY A 316 2.65 6.35 0.10
CA GLY A 316 2.03 5.56 1.17
C GLY A 316 3.04 5.14 2.24
N ILE A 317 2.59 5.12 3.49
CA ILE A 317 3.33 4.58 4.64
C ILE A 317 2.46 3.59 5.38
N LEU A 318 3.03 2.42 5.72
CA LEU A 318 2.45 1.47 6.65
C LEU A 318 3.35 1.37 7.88
N ASN A 319 2.80 1.68 9.04
CA ASN A 319 3.45 1.57 10.34
C ASN A 319 2.89 0.37 11.09
N PHE A 320 3.71 -0.66 11.32
CA PHE A 320 3.32 -1.87 12.04
C PHE A 320 3.67 -1.75 13.52
N ASN A 321 2.70 -2.02 14.39
CA ASN A 321 2.89 -2.15 15.82
C ASN A 321 2.48 -3.56 16.26
N PHE A 322 3.45 -4.40 16.59
CA PHE A 322 3.22 -5.78 16.94
C PHE A 322 2.67 -5.97 18.36
N LYS A 323 2.89 -4.98 19.24
CA LYS A 323 2.36 -5.03 20.62
C LYS A 323 0.84 -4.88 20.62
N THR A 324 0.32 -4.00 19.77
CA THR A 324 -1.11 -3.71 19.65
C THR A 324 -1.79 -4.47 18.51
N ASN A 325 -1.03 -5.21 17.69
CA ASN A 325 -1.50 -5.83 16.45
C ASN A 325 -2.20 -4.83 15.52
N THR A 326 -1.62 -3.64 15.35
CA THR A 326 -2.17 -2.59 14.50
C THR A 326 -1.26 -2.28 13.33
N VAL A 327 -1.87 -1.89 12.21
CA VAL A 327 -1.19 -1.27 11.07
C VAL A 327 -1.83 0.09 10.82
N THR A 328 -1.04 1.15 10.97
CA THR A 328 -1.45 2.51 10.60
C THR A 328 -0.96 2.82 9.20
N MET A 329 -1.88 3.15 8.33
CA MET A 329 -1.68 3.51 6.94
C MET A 329 -1.84 5.02 6.79
N GLU A 330 -0.88 5.67 6.14
CA GLU A 330 -0.89 7.13 5.96
C GLU A 330 -0.58 7.46 4.51
N ILE A 331 -1.39 8.33 3.90
CA ILE A 331 -1.08 8.98 2.63
C ILE A 331 -0.41 10.29 2.95
N LYS A 332 0.85 10.44 2.56
CA LYS A 332 1.68 11.61 2.86
C LYS A 332 2.15 12.31 1.61
N GLY A 333 2.29 13.61 1.71
CA GLY A 333 2.86 14.46 0.67
C GLY A 333 4.19 15.08 1.04
N GLU A 334 4.57 16.10 0.28
CA GLU A 334 5.75 16.90 0.51
C GLU A 334 5.76 17.44 1.95
N ASN A 335 6.93 17.54 2.55
CA ASN A 335 7.13 17.95 3.95
C ASN A 335 6.45 17.06 5.00
N ASN A 336 6.08 15.82 4.63
CA ASN A 336 5.36 14.88 5.49
C ASN A 336 3.94 15.35 5.90
N VAL A 337 3.31 16.21 5.12
CA VAL A 337 1.91 16.54 5.32
C VAL A 337 1.09 15.24 5.20
N VAL A 338 0.32 14.90 6.22
CA VAL A 338 -0.60 13.77 6.20
C VAL A 338 -1.90 14.22 5.55
N PHE A 339 -2.30 13.55 4.47
CA PHE A 339 -3.56 13.83 3.77
C PHE A 339 -4.68 12.92 4.28
N GLU A 340 -4.40 11.63 4.46
CA GLU A 340 -5.33 10.64 5.00
C GLU A 340 -4.58 9.69 5.93
N THR A 341 -5.32 9.15 6.91
CA THR A 341 -4.80 8.12 7.81
C THR A 341 -5.90 7.12 8.17
N TYR A 342 -5.53 5.85 8.23
CA TYR A 342 -6.40 4.77 8.68
C TYR A 342 -5.60 3.78 9.52
N THR A 343 -6.17 3.33 10.64
CA THR A 343 -5.56 2.29 11.48
C THR A 343 -6.46 1.06 11.50
N GLN A 344 -5.91 -0.06 11.03
CA GLN A 344 -6.56 -1.37 11.13
C GLN A 344 -6.03 -2.12 12.34
N ASN A 345 -6.95 -2.58 13.19
CA ASN A 345 -6.66 -3.50 14.29
C ASN A 345 -6.85 -4.93 13.78
N TYR A 346 -5.84 -5.78 14.01
CA TYR A 346 -5.89 -7.20 13.69
C TYR A 346 -5.95 -8.02 14.98
N GLN A 347 -6.69 -9.12 14.93
CA GLN A 347 -6.87 -10.02 16.09
C GLN A 347 -5.71 -11.01 16.24
#